data_8d03fa98f24fa5df26c5f9d347681bd1
#
_entry.id   8d03fa98f24fa5df26c5f9d347681bd1
#
_cell.length_a   1.000
_cell.length_b   1.000
_cell.length_c   1.000
_cell.angle_alpha   90.00
_cell.angle_beta   90.00
_cell.angle_gamma   90.00
#
_symmetry.space_group_name_H-M   'P 1'
#
loop_
_entity.id
_entity.type
_entity.pdbx_description
1 polymer ?
#
loop_
_entity_poly.entity_id
_entity_poly.type
_entity_poly.pdbx_seq_one_letter_code
_entity_poly.pdbx_strand_id
1 'polypeptide(L)'
;RVLFRSGWSKLAAYDEVICLNDTILGPVFPFSEMFETMDGKNVDFWGITAYPHDVAFGEEIPTHLQSYWHAYRKSLITSKAFQRYWETMPVYEDYAEATRKHEMTFTKRFADLGFTWASYIDYDKYRSRSTYPMLYDPVSLIRDDRCPVFKKRSFFVEYQYYFNQTAGQPGMELLEYLRRHTDYDTDLIWDAVLPAYNIADIAKAVHLNYVLPTRTVNPREDGDAPVRSAFIYHVYFLDLLDQTLGRS
;
A
#
# COMPACT_ATOMS: atom_id res chain seq x y z
N ARG A 1 12.89 -13.91 -11.33
CA ARG A 1 14.14 -13.98 -12.13
C ARG A 1 14.42 -15.39 -12.66
N VAL A 2 14.39 -16.40 -11.81
CA VAL A 2 14.63 -17.80 -12.26
C VAL A 2 13.56 -18.24 -13.26
N LEU A 3 12.30 -17.95 -13.03
CA LEU A 3 11.18 -18.29 -13.91
C LEU A 3 11.38 -17.72 -15.32
N PHE A 4 11.75 -16.44 -15.42
CA PHE A 4 11.99 -15.79 -16.71
C PHE A 4 13.24 -16.30 -17.43
N ARG A 5 14.23 -16.83 -16.71
CA ARG A 5 15.47 -17.34 -17.34
C ARG A 5 15.35 -18.76 -17.89
N SER A 6 14.49 -19.58 -17.31
CA SER A 6 14.44 -21.01 -17.62
C SER A 6 13.08 -21.49 -18.14
N GLY A 7 12.11 -20.62 -18.27
CA GLY A 7 10.72 -20.95 -18.52
C GLY A 7 10.06 -20.27 -19.72
N TRP A 8 10.81 -19.65 -20.64
CA TRP A 8 10.23 -18.90 -21.76
C TRP A 8 9.22 -19.68 -22.59
N SER A 9 9.50 -20.93 -22.91
CA SER A 9 8.58 -21.78 -23.65
C SER A 9 7.28 -22.04 -22.89
N LYS A 10 7.33 -22.12 -21.58
CA LYS A 10 6.15 -22.29 -20.73
C LYS A 10 5.36 -20.98 -20.64
N LEU A 11 6.06 -19.86 -20.46
CA LEU A 11 5.42 -18.55 -20.38
C LEU A 11 4.73 -18.15 -21.70
N ALA A 12 5.34 -18.50 -22.83
CA ALA A 12 4.76 -18.24 -24.15
C ALA A 12 3.47 -19.02 -24.43
N ALA A 13 3.14 -20.04 -23.63
CA ALA A 13 1.88 -20.77 -23.73
C ALA A 13 0.68 -19.99 -23.16
N TYR A 14 0.94 -18.97 -22.33
CA TYR A 14 -0.10 -18.13 -21.72
C TYR A 14 -0.33 -16.86 -22.57
N ASP A 15 -1.55 -16.36 -22.54
CA ASP A 15 -1.88 -15.09 -23.18
C ASP A 15 -1.41 -13.89 -22.35
N GLU A 16 -1.37 -14.06 -21.03
CA GLU A 16 -0.89 -13.06 -20.08
C GLU A 16 -0.14 -13.72 -18.92
N VAL A 17 0.88 -13.06 -18.42
CA VAL A 17 1.67 -13.46 -17.22
C VAL A 17 1.64 -12.31 -16.23
N ILE A 18 1.19 -12.59 -15.01
CA ILE A 18 1.10 -11.61 -13.93
C ILE A 18 2.25 -11.82 -12.95
N CYS A 19 2.98 -10.75 -12.69
CA CYS A 19 4.00 -10.68 -11.65
C CYS A 19 3.53 -9.74 -10.56
N LEU A 20 3.46 -10.24 -9.34
CA LEU A 20 3.11 -9.44 -8.16
C LEU A 20 4.07 -9.74 -7.02
N ASN A 21 4.14 -8.84 -6.06
CA ASN A 21 4.93 -9.02 -4.85
C ASN A 21 4.05 -8.97 -3.59
N ASP A 22 4.63 -9.31 -2.47
CA ASP A 22 3.95 -9.42 -1.17
C ASP A 22 3.77 -8.08 -0.43
N THR A 23 4.02 -6.94 -1.10
CA THR A 23 3.85 -5.61 -0.48
C THR A 23 2.41 -5.10 -0.50
N ILE A 24 1.51 -5.85 -1.11
CA ILE A 24 0.08 -5.54 -1.22
C ILE A 24 -0.77 -6.58 -0.49
N LEU A 25 -1.96 -6.16 -0.09
CA LEU A 25 -3.04 -6.98 0.46
C LEU A 25 -4.29 -6.80 -0.40
N GLY A 26 -5.15 -7.81 -0.41
CA GLY A 26 -6.39 -7.89 -1.20
C GLY A 26 -6.73 -9.33 -1.52
N PRO A 27 -7.74 -9.59 -2.37
CA PRO A 27 -8.53 -8.59 -3.05
C PRO A 27 -9.66 -8.01 -2.18
N VAL A 28 -9.87 -6.69 -2.29
CA VAL A 28 -11.03 -5.99 -1.69
C VAL A 28 -12.28 -6.21 -2.55
N PHE A 29 -12.08 -6.31 -3.85
CA PHE A 29 -13.10 -6.64 -4.85
C PHE A 29 -12.61 -7.76 -5.75
N PRO A 30 -13.50 -8.54 -6.38
CA PRO A 30 -13.09 -9.60 -7.30
C PRO A 30 -12.13 -9.08 -8.37
N PHE A 31 -11.00 -9.76 -8.56
CA PHE A 31 -10.05 -9.41 -9.61
C PHE A 31 -10.65 -9.46 -11.02
N SER A 32 -11.74 -10.22 -11.22
CA SER A 32 -12.45 -10.29 -12.51
C SER A 32 -12.86 -8.91 -13.03
N GLU A 33 -13.31 -8.00 -12.15
CA GLU A 33 -13.70 -6.64 -12.54
C GLU A 33 -12.54 -5.86 -13.18
N MET A 34 -11.36 -5.99 -12.57
CA MET A 34 -10.13 -5.37 -13.08
C MET A 34 -9.69 -6.02 -14.39
N PHE A 35 -9.72 -7.36 -14.48
CA PHE A 35 -9.35 -8.08 -15.71
C PHE A 35 -10.28 -7.73 -16.86
N GLU A 36 -11.60 -7.74 -16.66
CA GLU A 36 -12.58 -7.37 -17.69
C GLU A 36 -12.32 -5.95 -18.22
N THR A 37 -12.01 -5.01 -17.33
CA THR A 37 -11.65 -3.64 -17.71
C THR A 37 -10.38 -3.60 -18.56
N MET A 38 -9.37 -4.38 -18.18
CA MET A 38 -8.08 -4.37 -18.87
C MET A 38 -8.09 -5.19 -20.16
N ASP A 39 -8.94 -6.20 -20.27
CA ASP A 39 -9.13 -6.96 -21.51
C ASP A 39 -9.69 -6.08 -22.64
N GLY A 40 -10.48 -5.08 -22.30
CA GLY A 40 -10.96 -4.08 -23.26
C GLY A 40 -9.88 -3.13 -23.80
N LYS A 41 -8.68 -3.09 -23.17
CA LYS A 41 -7.57 -2.21 -23.60
C LYS A 41 -6.57 -2.98 -24.46
N ASN A 42 -6.30 -2.47 -25.66
CA ASN A 42 -5.29 -3.05 -26.56
C ASN A 42 -3.89 -2.55 -26.17
N VAL A 43 -3.28 -3.19 -25.17
CA VAL A 43 -1.94 -2.86 -24.65
C VAL A 43 -1.09 -4.11 -24.52
N ASP A 44 0.24 -3.97 -24.52
CA ASP A 44 1.19 -5.07 -24.41
C ASP A 44 1.50 -5.44 -22.96
N PHE A 45 1.36 -4.47 -22.05
CA PHE A 45 1.49 -4.68 -20.60
C PHE A 45 0.71 -3.65 -19.81
N TRP A 46 0.41 -3.98 -18.56
CA TRP A 46 -0.34 -3.09 -17.70
C TRP A 46 -0.03 -3.34 -16.21
N GLY A 47 -0.44 -2.39 -15.38
CA GLY A 47 -0.36 -2.48 -13.92
C GLY A 47 -1.60 -1.89 -13.26
N ILE A 48 -1.70 -1.99 -11.94
CA ILE A 48 -2.85 -1.42 -11.23
C ILE A 48 -2.73 0.09 -11.16
N THR A 49 -1.57 0.61 -10.74
CA THR A 49 -1.33 2.06 -10.68
C THR A 49 -0.04 2.42 -11.40
N ALA A 50 0.07 3.68 -11.79
CA ALA A 50 1.31 4.25 -12.27
C ALA A 50 1.74 5.42 -11.36
N TYR A 51 3.06 5.63 -11.29
CA TYR A 51 3.64 6.82 -10.69
C TYR A 51 3.77 7.88 -11.80
N PRO A 52 3.25 9.10 -11.62
CA PRO A 52 3.34 10.13 -12.64
C PRO A 52 4.78 10.62 -12.80
N HIS A 53 5.06 11.31 -13.90
CA HIS A 53 6.32 12.00 -14.08
C HIS A 53 6.57 12.99 -12.92
N ASP A 54 7.78 12.95 -12.37
CA ASP A 54 8.18 13.77 -11.23
C ASP A 54 9.68 14.14 -11.36
N VAL A 55 10.11 15.11 -10.57
CA VAL A 55 11.52 15.45 -10.38
C VAL A 55 11.81 15.42 -8.89
N ALA A 56 12.56 14.43 -8.45
CA ALA A 56 12.93 14.29 -7.06
C ALA A 56 14.44 14.09 -6.89
N PHE A 57 15.02 14.74 -5.88
CA PHE A 57 16.45 14.65 -5.57
C PHE A 57 17.38 15.05 -6.72
N GLY A 58 16.89 15.92 -7.63
CA GLY A 58 17.64 16.35 -8.82
C GLY A 58 17.66 15.35 -9.98
N GLU A 59 16.92 14.26 -9.87
CA GLU A 59 16.76 13.25 -10.91
C GLU A 59 15.34 13.30 -11.50
N GLU A 60 15.23 13.08 -12.81
CA GLU A 60 13.97 12.96 -13.51
C GLU A 60 13.41 11.54 -13.33
N ILE A 61 12.21 11.44 -12.80
CA ILE A 61 11.48 10.18 -12.63
C ILE A 61 10.42 10.09 -13.73
N PRO A 62 10.60 9.22 -14.74
CA PRO A 62 9.61 9.07 -15.79
C PRO A 62 8.32 8.44 -15.26
N THR A 63 7.20 8.72 -15.92
CA THR A 63 5.96 7.99 -15.65
C THR A 63 6.19 6.50 -15.82
N HIS A 64 5.81 5.71 -14.80
CA HIS A 64 6.02 4.27 -14.82
C HIS A 64 4.96 3.52 -14.04
N LEU A 65 4.71 2.28 -14.45
CA LEU A 65 3.88 1.34 -13.68
C LEU A 65 4.61 0.93 -12.40
N GLN A 66 3.87 0.86 -11.31
CA GLN A 66 4.43 0.43 -10.03
C GLN A 66 4.58 -1.09 -9.99
N SER A 67 5.76 -1.57 -9.60
CA SER A 67 6.18 -2.97 -9.74
C SER A 67 5.47 -3.99 -8.85
N TYR A 68 4.62 -3.55 -7.93
CA TYR A 68 3.88 -4.48 -7.07
C TYR A 68 2.84 -5.32 -7.82
N TRP A 69 2.46 -4.90 -9.05
CA TRP A 69 1.61 -5.64 -9.98
C TRP A 69 1.95 -5.27 -11.41
N HIS A 70 2.46 -6.23 -12.16
CA HIS A 70 2.66 -6.10 -13.60
C HIS A 70 2.01 -7.29 -14.31
N ALA A 71 1.19 -7.02 -15.30
CA ALA A 71 0.65 -8.00 -16.23
C ALA A 71 1.30 -7.81 -17.60
N TYR A 72 1.89 -8.86 -18.12
CA TYR A 72 2.60 -8.88 -19.40
C TYR A 72 1.83 -9.74 -20.38
N ARG A 73 1.40 -9.17 -21.49
CA ARG A 73 0.70 -9.92 -22.55
C ARG A 73 1.66 -10.65 -23.47
N LYS A 74 1.13 -11.59 -24.21
CA LYS A 74 1.90 -12.49 -25.08
C LYS A 74 2.81 -11.74 -26.05
N SER A 75 2.37 -10.63 -26.63
CA SER A 75 3.17 -9.77 -27.50
C SER A 75 4.49 -9.32 -26.86
N LEU A 76 4.44 -8.92 -25.60
CA LEU A 76 5.63 -8.54 -24.85
C LEU A 76 6.46 -9.77 -24.43
N ILE A 77 5.83 -10.81 -23.84
CA ILE A 77 6.49 -11.99 -23.29
C ILE A 77 7.33 -12.71 -24.36
N THR A 78 6.81 -12.79 -25.58
CA THR A 78 7.47 -13.48 -26.70
C THR A 78 8.51 -12.62 -27.39
N SER A 79 8.63 -11.35 -27.06
CA SER A 79 9.60 -10.46 -27.66
C SER A 79 11.04 -10.75 -27.19
N LYS A 80 11.99 -10.68 -28.12
CA LYS A 80 13.41 -10.83 -27.80
C LYS A 80 13.91 -9.75 -26.83
N ALA A 81 13.33 -8.55 -26.90
CA ALA A 81 13.68 -7.44 -26.03
C ALA A 81 13.35 -7.74 -24.56
N PHE A 82 12.16 -8.30 -24.30
CA PHE A 82 11.72 -8.66 -22.96
C PHE A 82 12.51 -9.85 -22.39
N GLN A 83 12.74 -10.88 -23.21
CA GLN A 83 13.55 -12.02 -22.83
C GLN A 83 14.96 -11.59 -22.45
N ARG A 84 15.62 -10.81 -23.32
CA ARG A 84 16.97 -10.31 -23.07
C ARG A 84 17.03 -9.43 -21.81
N TYR A 85 16.02 -8.60 -21.57
CA TYR A 85 15.96 -7.74 -20.38
C TYR A 85 16.06 -8.58 -19.09
N TRP A 86 15.24 -9.64 -18.98
CA TRP A 86 15.25 -10.50 -17.80
C TRP A 86 16.49 -11.39 -17.70
N GLU A 87 17.03 -11.84 -18.83
CA GLU A 87 18.26 -12.64 -18.86
C GLU A 87 19.48 -11.85 -18.41
N THR A 88 19.56 -10.60 -18.80
CA THR A 88 20.72 -9.73 -18.53
C THR A 88 20.57 -8.87 -17.28
N MET A 89 19.38 -8.88 -16.63
CA MET A 89 19.15 -8.11 -15.43
C MET A 89 20.15 -8.43 -14.33
N PRO A 90 20.89 -7.45 -13.79
CA PRO A 90 21.82 -7.65 -12.70
C PRO A 90 21.11 -8.08 -11.40
N VAL A 91 21.84 -8.59 -10.45
CA VAL A 91 21.37 -8.73 -9.07
C VAL A 91 21.61 -7.39 -8.40
N TYR A 92 20.55 -6.80 -7.90
CA TYR A 92 20.63 -5.63 -7.04
C TYR A 92 20.69 -6.08 -5.59
N GLU A 93 21.61 -5.54 -4.81
CA GLU A 93 21.75 -5.83 -3.38
C GLU A 93 20.93 -4.82 -2.55
N ASP A 94 20.72 -3.62 -3.10
CA ASP A 94 19.97 -2.55 -2.46
C ASP A 94 18.59 -2.35 -3.12
N TYR A 95 17.58 -2.23 -2.27
CA TYR A 95 16.19 -1.97 -2.68
C TYR A 95 16.05 -0.66 -3.47
N ALA A 96 16.71 0.42 -3.04
CA ALA A 96 16.63 1.70 -3.71
C ALA A 96 17.28 1.66 -5.10
N GLU A 97 18.35 0.89 -5.27
CA GLU A 97 18.98 0.65 -6.57
C GLU A 97 18.04 -0.14 -7.50
N ALA A 98 17.42 -1.20 -6.98
CA ALA A 98 16.45 -1.99 -7.75
C ALA A 98 15.26 -1.13 -8.20
N THR A 99 14.74 -0.27 -7.34
CA THR A 99 13.66 0.65 -7.67
C THR A 99 14.08 1.62 -8.78
N ARG A 100 15.22 2.30 -8.63
CA ARG A 100 15.70 3.26 -9.64
C ARG A 100 16.02 2.64 -10.98
N LYS A 101 16.71 1.51 -11.00
CA LYS A 101 17.22 0.88 -12.23
C LYS A 101 16.25 -0.08 -12.90
N HIS A 102 15.25 -0.53 -12.17
CA HIS A 102 14.27 -1.47 -12.69
C HIS A 102 12.87 -0.88 -12.72
N GLU A 103 12.24 -0.59 -11.58
CA GLU A 103 10.86 -0.13 -11.53
C GLU A 103 10.66 1.18 -12.32
N MET A 104 11.43 2.20 -11.98
CA MET A 104 11.28 3.53 -12.60
C MET A 104 11.62 3.56 -14.09
N THR A 105 12.40 2.61 -14.59
CA THR A 105 12.85 2.59 -16.00
C THR A 105 12.12 1.59 -16.87
N PHE A 106 11.48 0.58 -16.29
CA PHE A 106 10.87 -0.51 -17.03
C PHE A 106 9.84 -0.02 -18.07
N THR A 107 8.86 0.74 -17.62
CA THR A 107 7.76 1.22 -18.47
C THR A 107 8.29 2.05 -19.63
N LYS A 108 9.14 3.05 -19.34
CA LYS A 108 9.74 3.88 -20.38
C LYS A 108 10.57 3.07 -21.38
N ARG A 109 11.38 2.14 -20.90
CA ARG A 109 12.21 1.29 -21.75
C ARG A 109 11.41 0.53 -22.80
N PHE A 110 10.29 -0.09 -22.39
CA PHE A 110 9.47 -0.86 -23.31
C PHE A 110 8.57 0.03 -24.18
N ALA A 111 8.12 1.16 -23.67
CA ALA A 111 7.43 2.17 -24.47
C ALA A 111 8.32 2.75 -25.59
N ASP A 112 9.60 3.03 -25.28
CA ASP A 112 10.58 3.50 -26.29
C ASP A 112 10.86 2.45 -27.38
N LEU A 113 10.61 1.16 -27.10
CA LEU A 113 10.70 0.06 -28.06
C LEU A 113 9.39 -0.15 -28.86
N GLY A 114 8.38 0.67 -28.62
CA GLY A 114 7.10 0.65 -29.30
C GLY A 114 6.01 -0.22 -28.66
N PHE A 115 6.25 -0.77 -27.46
CA PHE A 115 5.22 -1.49 -26.70
C PHE A 115 4.27 -0.51 -26.01
N THR A 116 2.99 -0.83 -26.05
CA THR A 116 1.93 -0.04 -25.45
C THR A 116 1.65 -0.50 -24.00
N TRP A 117 1.26 0.45 -23.15
CA TRP A 117 0.95 0.13 -21.77
C TRP A 117 -0.22 0.96 -21.23
N ALA A 118 -0.82 0.51 -20.15
CA ALA A 118 -1.84 1.25 -19.40
C ALA A 118 -1.78 0.92 -17.91
N SER A 119 -2.35 1.78 -17.08
CA SER A 119 -2.75 1.42 -15.71
C SER A 119 -4.25 1.15 -15.64
N TYR A 120 -4.65 0.30 -14.70
CA TYR A 120 -6.05 0.08 -14.37
C TYR A 120 -6.67 1.36 -13.81
N ILE A 121 -6.01 1.95 -12.81
CA ILE A 121 -6.39 3.24 -12.22
C ILE A 121 -5.80 4.36 -13.06
N ASP A 122 -6.63 5.36 -13.37
CA ASP A 122 -6.16 6.60 -13.98
C ASP A 122 -5.35 7.42 -12.96
N TYR A 123 -4.03 7.40 -13.10
CA TYR A 123 -3.11 8.08 -12.18
C TYR A 123 -3.21 9.62 -12.26
N ASP A 124 -3.60 10.19 -13.40
CA ASP A 124 -3.74 11.64 -13.56
C ASP A 124 -4.91 12.20 -12.72
N LYS A 125 -5.93 11.39 -12.45
CA LYS A 125 -7.05 11.74 -11.57
C LYS A 125 -6.59 12.13 -10.15
N TYR A 126 -5.50 11.54 -9.68
CA TYR A 126 -4.98 11.74 -8.31
C TYR A 126 -3.79 12.70 -8.23
N ARG A 127 -3.21 13.09 -9.36
CA ARG A 127 -1.97 13.87 -9.45
C ARG A 127 -1.99 15.18 -8.65
N SER A 128 -3.15 15.84 -8.59
CA SER A 128 -3.30 17.09 -7.82
C SER A 128 -3.27 16.90 -6.30
N ARG A 129 -3.50 15.67 -5.83
CA ARG A 129 -3.51 15.34 -4.40
C ARG A 129 -2.22 14.65 -3.96
N SER A 130 -1.73 13.70 -4.75
CA SER A 130 -0.52 12.92 -4.45
C SER A 130 0.04 12.26 -5.69
N THR A 131 1.38 12.17 -5.77
CA THR A 131 2.08 11.33 -6.74
C THR A 131 2.03 9.84 -6.36
N TYR A 132 1.68 9.52 -5.10
CA TYR A 132 1.61 8.15 -4.60
C TYR A 132 0.30 7.87 -3.84
N PRO A 133 -0.86 7.88 -4.54
CA PRO A 133 -2.17 7.73 -3.91
C PRO A 133 -2.37 6.38 -3.21
N MET A 134 -1.69 5.31 -3.63
CA MET A 134 -1.71 4.00 -2.95
C MET A 134 -1.32 4.07 -1.47
N LEU A 135 -0.62 5.11 -1.05
CA LEU A 135 -0.21 5.31 0.33
C LEU A 135 -0.88 6.52 0.99
N TYR A 136 -1.05 7.62 0.23
CA TYR A 136 -1.54 8.89 0.76
C TYR A 136 -3.06 9.08 0.64
N ASP A 137 -3.72 8.38 -0.30
CA ASP A 137 -5.18 8.46 -0.52
C ASP A 137 -5.77 7.09 -0.93
N PRO A 138 -5.46 6.00 -0.17
CA PRO A 138 -5.88 4.65 -0.55
C PRO A 138 -7.39 4.46 -0.54
N VAL A 139 -8.11 5.18 0.32
CA VAL A 139 -9.58 5.10 0.40
C VAL A 139 -10.22 5.55 -0.91
N SER A 140 -9.75 6.66 -1.49
CA SER A 140 -10.30 7.14 -2.76
C SER A 140 -10.06 6.15 -3.90
N LEU A 141 -8.88 5.51 -3.95
CA LEU A 141 -8.62 4.47 -4.95
C LEU A 141 -9.60 3.29 -4.86
N ILE A 142 -9.88 2.83 -3.63
CA ILE A 142 -10.79 1.71 -3.40
C ILE A 142 -12.24 2.12 -3.66
N ARG A 143 -12.66 3.26 -3.13
CA ARG A 143 -14.03 3.73 -3.21
C ARG A 143 -14.43 4.17 -4.62
N ASP A 144 -13.58 4.99 -5.25
CA ASP A 144 -13.93 5.71 -6.48
C ASP A 144 -13.55 4.95 -7.76
N ASP A 145 -12.49 4.14 -7.70
CA ASP A 145 -11.95 3.40 -8.84
C ASP A 145 -11.90 1.88 -8.62
N ARG A 146 -12.48 1.40 -7.52
CA ARG A 146 -12.55 -0.03 -7.19
C ARG A 146 -11.18 -0.73 -7.24
N CYS A 147 -10.14 -0.04 -6.74
CA CYS A 147 -8.81 -0.63 -6.63
C CYS A 147 -8.89 -1.91 -5.77
N PRO A 148 -8.51 -3.08 -6.31
CA PRO A 148 -8.71 -4.33 -5.60
C PRO A 148 -7.65 -4.59 -4.51
N VAL A 149 -6.62 -3.78 -4.43
CA VAL A 149 -5.50 -3.99 -3.51
C VAL A 149 -5.09 -2.70 -2.80
N PHE A 150 -4.42 -2.84 -1.67
CA PHE A 150 -3.83 -1.74 -0.92
C PHE A 150 -2.45 -2.11 -0.37
N LYS A 151 -1.67 -1.11 0.05
CA LYS A 151 -0.31 -1.33 0.54
C LYS A 151 -0.29 -1.82 1.98
N LYS A 152 0.43 -2.94 2.22
CA LYS A 152 0.69 -3.48 3.55
C LYS A 152 1.38 -2.46 4.47
N ARG A 153 2.29 -1.63 3.90
CA ARG A 153 3.03 -0.60 4.67
C ARG A 153 2.16 0.54 5.23
N SER A 154 0.88 0.61 4.89
CA SER A 154 -0.05 1.53 5.54
C SER A 154 -0.25 1.23 7.03
N PHE A 155 0.11 0.02 7.49
CA PHE A 155 -0.16 -0.48 8.84
C PHE A 155 1.09 -0.68 9.72
N PHE A 156 2.26 -0.22 9.27
CA PHE A 156 3.49 -0.21 10.06
C PHE A 156 4.44 0.93 9.64
N VAL A 157 5.29 1.37 10.54
CA VAL A 157 6.19 2.52 10.32
C VAL A 157 7.50 2.03 9.71
N GLU A 158 7.51 1.79 8.40
CA GLU A 158 8.76 1.54 7.66
C GLU A 158 9.24 2.80 6.94
N TYR A 159 8.31 3.61 6.46
CA TYR A 159 8.58 4.81 5.70
C TYR A 159 8.39 6.05 6.56
N GLN A 160 9.44 6.42 7.29
CA GLN A 160 9.40 7.51 8.27
C GLN A 160 8.96 8.85 7.66
N TYR A 161 9.36 9.15 6.43
CA TYR A 161 8.95 10.38 5.74
C TYR A 161 7.42 10.47 5.59
N TYR A 162 6.79 9.40 5.14
CA TYR A 162 5.33 9.31 5.04
C TYR A 162 4.67 9.47 6.42
N PHE A 163 5.21 8.78 7.43
CA PHE A 163 4.64 8.82 8.77
C PHE A 163 4.77 10.21 9.40
N ASN A 164 5.90 10.90 9.20
CA ASN A 164 6.09 12.26 9.69
C ASN A 164 5.11 13.27 9.08
N GLN A 165 4.66 13.02 7.85
CA GLN A 165 3.69 13.90 7.16
C GLN A 165 2.25 13.59 7.53
N THR A 166 1.92 12.34 7.78
CA THR A 166 0.54 11.86 7.87
C THR A 166 0.16 11.32 9.23
N ALA A 167 1.15 11.08 10.10
CA ALA A 167 0.99 10.35 11.37
C ALA A 167 0.27 8.99 11.21
N GLY A 168 0.28 8.39 10.01
CA GLY A 168 -0.41 7.15 9.71
C GLY A 168 -1.92 7.30 9.43
N GLN A 169 -2.43 8.51 9.41
CA GLN A 169 -3.87 8.79 9.24
C GLN A 169 -4.50 8.09 8.01
N PRO A 170 -3.89 8.09 6.80
CA PRO A 170 -4.48 7.40 5.65
C PRO A 170 -4.62 5.88 5.85
N GLY A 171 -3.73 5.26 6.61
CA GLY A 171 -3.83 3.83 6.95
C GLY A 171 -5.00 3.55 7.89
N MET A 172 -5.24 4.43 8.87
CA MET A 172 -6.37 4.31 9.79
C MET A 172 -7.71 4.56 9.08
N GLU A 173 -7.78 5.55 8.21
CA GLU A 173 -8.96 5.81 7.38
C GLU A 173 -9.26 4.63 6.46
N LEU A 174 -8.21 4.02 5.89
CA LEU A 174 -8.33 2.81 5.10
C LEU A 174 -8.91 1.66 5.91
N LEU A 175 -8.37 1.37 7.10
CA LEU A 175 -8.86 0.31 7.98
C LEU A 175 -10.34 0.48 8.32
N GLU A 176 -10.71 1.71 8.66
CA GLU A 176 -12.10 2.07 9.00
C GLU A 176 -13.01 1.90 7.78
N TYR A 177 -12.56 2.35 6.60
CA TYR A 177 -13.31 2.19 5.36
C TYR A 177 -13.51 0.71 5.01
N LEU A 178 -12.47 -0.10 5.07
CA LEU A 178 -12.55 -1.54 4.80
C LEU A 178 -13.57 -2.22 5.73
N ARG A 179 -13.53 -1.93 7.02
CA ARG A 179 -14.44 -2.50 8.02
C ARG A 179 -15.89 -2.12 7.82
N ARG A 180 -16.17 -0.90 7.38
CA ARG A 180 -17.54 -0.37 7.30
C ARG A 180 -18.19 -0.52 5.94
N HIS A 181 -17.39 -0.58 4.87
CA HIS A 181 -17.91 -0.42 3.52
C HIS A 181 -17.51 -1.55 2.56
N THR A 182 -16.83 -2.57 3.04
CA THR A 182 -16.43 -3.73 2.22
C THR A 182 -16.60 -5.02 3.01
N ASP A 183 -16.62 -6.15 2.30
CA ASP A 183 -16.63 -7.50 2.90
C ASP A 183 -15.20 -8.04 3.13
N TYR A 184 -14.17 -7.18 3.00
CA TYR A 184 -12.79 -7.59 3.19
C TYR A 184 -12.54 -7.97 4.65
N ASP A 185 -12.03 -9.19 4.87
CA ASP A 185 -11.62 -9.65 6.18
C ASP A 185 -10.38 -8.89 6.66
N THR A 186 -10.58 -7.91 7.53
CA THR A 186 -9.48 -7.07 8.03
C THR A 186 -8.51 -7.79 8.96
N ASP A 187 -8.85 -9.00 9.46
CA ASP A 187 -7.94 -9.79 10.28
C ASP A 187 -6.75 -10.30 9.45
N LEU A 188 -6.92 -10.47 8.14
CA LEU A 188 -5.83 -10.77 7.21
C LEU A 188 -4.70 -9.72 7.21
N ILE A 189 -5.03 -8.46 7.55
CA ILE A 189 -4.01 -7.40 7.71
C ILE A 189 -3.10 -7.79 8.89
N TRP A 190 -3.69 -8.17 10.02
CA TRP A 190 -2.96 -8.49 11.23
C TRP A 190 -2.18 -9.79 11.09
N ASP A 191 -2.73 -10.78 10.43
CA ASP A 191 -2.04 -12.03 10.10
C ASP A 191 -0.78 -11.76 9.25
N ALA A 192 -0.84 -10.76 8.36
CA ALA A 192 0.29 -10.42 7.50
C ALA A 192 1.34 -9.53 8.17
N VAL A 193 0.95 -8.62 9.09
CA VAL A 193 1.89 -7.62 9.62
C VAL A 193 2.46 -7.98 11.00
N LEU A 194 1.67 -8.61 11.87
CA LEU A 194 2.13 -8.94 13.24
C LEU A 194 3.33 -9.89 13.28
N PRO A 195 3.43 -10.94 12.43
CA PRO A 195 4.59 -11.82 12.44
C PRO A 195 5.84 -11.20 11.81
N ALA A 196 5.68 -10.17 10.96
CA ALA A 196 6.74 -9.68 10.08
C ALA A 196 7.36 -8.36 10.54
N TYR A 197 6.66 -7.57 11.36
CA TYR A 197 7.08 -6.20 11.70
C TYR A 197 7.09 -5.95 13.19
N ASN A 198 7.81 -4.89 13.59
CA ASN A 198 7.94 -4.51 15.00
C ASN A 198 6.59 -4.01 15.54
N ILE A 199 6.14 -4.57 16.67
CA ILE A 199 4.87 -4.22 17.30
C ILE A 199 4.77 -2.74 17.69
N ALA A 200 5.88 -2.09 18.04
CA ALA A 200 5.88 -0.67 18.37
C ALA A 200 5.62 0.20 17.13
N ASP A 201 6.10 -0.22 15.96
CA ASP A 201 5.85 0.47 14.70
C ASP A 201 4.42 0.26 14.22
N ILE A 202 3.88 -0.95 14.40
CA ILE A 202 2.46 -1.23 14.17
C ILE A 202 1.61 -0.36 15.10
N ALA A 203 1.91 -0.34 16.40
CA ALA A 203 1.17 0.44 17.39
C ALA A 203 1.12 1.94 17.04
N LYS A 204 2.23 2.50 16.54
CA LYS A 204 2.25 3.89 16.06
C LYS A 204 1.36 4.06 14.82
N ALA A 205 1.48 3.18 13.83
CA ALA A 205 0.74 3.27 12.58
C ALA A 205 -0.78 3.17 12.79
N VAL A 206 -1.23 2.38 13.76
CA VAL A 206 -2.65 2.21 14.08
C VAL A 206 -3.11 3.04 15.29
N HIS A 207 -2.34 4.04 15.70
CA HIS A 207 -2.68 5.03 16.72
C HIS A 207 -2.92 4.46 18.14
N LEU A 208 -2.39 3.30 18.47
CA LEU A 208 -2.59 2.69 19.79
C LEU A 208 -1.88 3.47 20.92
N ASN A 209 -0.93 4.32 20.60
CA ASN A 209 -0.22 5.19 21.55
C ASN A 209 -0.78 6.61 21.62
N TYR A 210 -1.92 6.88 21.00
CA TYR A 210 -2.60 8.14 21.19
C TYR A 210 -3.24 8.17 22.58
N VAL A 211 -2.97 9.25 23.33
CA VAL A 211 -3.71 9.55 24.54
C VAL A 211 -5.10 10.02 24.09
N LEU A 212 -6.08 9.16 24.25
CA LEU A 212 -7.46 9.54 24.00
C LEU A 212 -7.87 10.60 25.05
N PRO A 213 -8.52 11.69 24.65
CA PRO A 213 -9.07 12.62 25.62
C PRO A 213 -10.03 11.88 26.53
N THR A 214 -9.87 12.04 27.83
CA THR A 214 -10.71 11.43 28.85
C THR A 214 -12.16 11.93 28.88
N ARG A 215 -12.48 12.89 28.02
CA ARG A 215 -13.84 13.35 27.82
C ARG A 215 -14.56 12.48 26.78
N THR A 216 -15.03 11.34 27.20
CA THR A 216 -16.28 10.85 26.64
C THR A 216 -17.37 11.77 27.18
N VAL A 217 -17.72 12.76 26.43
CA VAL A 217 -18.96 13.49 26.68
C VAL A 217 -20.08 12.58 26.21
N ASN A 218 -20.47 11.63 27.05
CA ASN A 218 -21.85 11.21 27.05
C ASN A 218 -22.61 12.32 27.79
N PRO A 219 -23.38 13.17 27.10
CA PRO A 219 -24.29 14.04 27.81
C PRO A 219 -25.20 13.14 28.63
N ARG A 220 -25.12 13.24 29.95
CA ARG A 220 -26.12 12.61 30.81
C ARG A 220 -27.42 13.31 30.50
N GLU A 221 -28.45 12.55 30.20
CA GLU A 221 -29.80 13.05 30.19
C GLU A 221 -30.13 13.50 31.61
N ASP A 222 -30.73 14.68 31.74
CA ASP A 222 -31.18 15.19 33.02
C ASP A 222 -32.13 14.16 33.66
N GLY A 223 -31.69 13.54 34.75
CA GLY A 223 -32.45 12.51 35.47
C GLY A 223 -31.71 11.23 35.76
N ASP A 224 -30.50 11.05 35.29
CA ASP A 224 -29.69 9.87 35.59
C ASP A 224 -29.34 9.80 37.10
N ALA A 225 -29.45 8.60 37.67
CA ALA A 225 -29.06 8.32 39.04
C ALA A 225 -27.59 8.70 39.28
N PRO A 226 -27.20 9.16 40.47
CA PRO A 226 -25.84 9.56 40.77
C PRO A 226 -24.88 8.43 40.51
N VAL A 227 -23.90 8.66 39.63
CA VAL A 227 -22.88 7.65 39.31
C VAL A 227 -21.98 7.46 40.51
N ARG A 228 -21.90 6.22 40.97
CA ARG A 228 -20.86 5.82 41.95
C ARG A 228 -19.59 5.51 41.18
N SER A 229 -18.55 6.33 41.32
CA SER A 229 -17.24 6.10 40.73
C SER A 229 -16.29 5.52 41.76
N ALA A 230 -15.52 4.52 41.35
CA ALA A 230 -14.38 4.02 42.11
C ALA A 230 -13.09 4.42 41.39
N PHE A 231 -12.15 4.95 42.16
CA PHE A 231 -10.81 5.26 41.65
C PHE A 231 -9.87 4.12 42.09
N ILE A 232 -9.28 3.42 41.11
CA ILE A 232 -8.27 2.37 41.35
C ILE A 232 -6.92 2.93 40.93
N TYR A 233 -6.04 3.10 41.89
CA TYR A 233 -4.69 3.62 41.66
C TYR A 233 -3.67 2.51 41.80
N HIS A 234 -3.03 2.10 40.68
CA HIS A 234 -1.93 1.16 40.70
C HIS A 234 -0.62 1.91 40.86
N VAL A 235 0.03 1.74 42.04
CA VAL A 235 1.28 2.40 42.36
C VAL A 235 2.44 1.45 42.10
N TYR A 236 3.33 1.84 41.21
CA TYR A 236 4.57 1.12 40.95
C TYR A 236 5.72 1.64 41.85
N PHE A 237 5.80 2.97 42.04
CA PHE A 237 6.78 3.61 42.91
C PHE A 237 6.10 4.10 44.19
N LEU A 238 6.33 3.39 45.29
CA LEU A 238 5.69 3.70 46.59
C LEU A 238 6.09 5.05 47.17
N ASP A 239 7.30 5.52 46.89
CA ASP A 239 7.83 6.82 47.30
C ASP A 239 7.13 8.01 46.69
N LEU A 240 6.40 7.80 45.58
CA LEU A 240 5.60 8.83 44.93
C LEU A 240 4.13 8.87 45.39
N LEU A 241 3.72 7.92 46.24
CA LEU A 241 2.33 7.80 46.68
C LEU A 241 1.86 9.03 47.45
N ASP A 242 2.66 9.49 48.41
CA ASP A 242 2.32 10.65 49.26
C ASP A 242 2.26 11.96 48.45
N GLN A 243 3.09 12.11 47.42
CA GLN A 243 3.06 13.26 46.54
C GLN A 243 1.79 13.28 45.66
N THR A 244 1.27 12.13 45.30
CA THR A 244 0.10 11.99 44.46
C THR A 244 -1.21 12.17 45.24
N LEU A 245 -1.28 11.58 46.45
CA LEU A 245 -2.46 11.66 47.32
C LEU A 245 -2.58 13.00 48.06
N GLY A 246 -1.47 13.70 48.31
CA GLY A 246 -1.47 15.00 48.98
C GLY A 246 -1.87 16.20 48.13
N ARG A 247 -2.18 15.98 46.85
CA ARG A 247 -2.65 17.02 45.88
C ARG A 247 -4.13 16.91 45.50
N SER A 248 -4.88 16.07 46.19
CA SER A 248 -6.34 15.91 45.94
C SER A 248 -7.18 16.81 46.86
#